data_301573f712e37872b49779caf7ceb20a
#
_entry.id   301573f712e37872b49779caf7ceb20a
#
_cell.length_a   1.000
_cell.length_b   1.000
_cell.length_c   1.000
_cell.angle_alpha   90.00
_cell.angle_beta   90.00
_cell.angle_gamma   90.00
#
_symmetry.space_group_name_H-M   'P 1'
#
loop_
_entity.id
_entity.type
_entity.pdbx_description
1 polymer ?
#
loop_
_entity_poly.entity_id
_entity_poly.type
_entity_poly.pdbx_seq_one_letter_code
_entity_poly.pdbx_strand_id
1 'polypeptide(L)'
;MKRTEIRRLHGFFENELKNQILSFWMPRCEDKEFGGFLNCFDNKGENLVSHDKYTWSQGRFVWMFAKLAMTDGLMLTKAERDEFLRLAGQGAEFLMRHCLMGENDWRCVFLMERDGTPKKVDGWDELDMSVYADCFAVIGLFKY
;
A
#
# COMPACT_ATOMS: atom_id res chain seq x y z
N MET A 1 -11.61 -23.47 21.02
CA MET A 1 -10.23 -23.68 20.53
C MET A 1 -9.29 -23.74 21.73
N LYS A 2 -8.37 -24.70 21.78
CA LYS A 2 -7.45 -24.85 22.92
C LYS A 2 -6.38 -23.72 22.88
N ARG A 3 -5.94 -23.23 24.05
CA ARG A 3 -4.93 -22.14 24.15
C ARG A 3 -3.62 -22.46 23.41
N THR A 4 -3.25 -23.73 23.36
CA THR A 4 -2.08 -24.21 22.60
C THR A 4 -2.26 -24.04 21.09
N GLU A 5 -3.47 -24.28 20.58
CA GLU A 5 -3.80 -24.10 19.16
C GLU A 5 -3.74 -22.63 18.77
N ILE A 6 -4.28 -21.72 19.59
CA ILE A 6 -4.21 -20.28 19.35
C ILE A 6 -2.74 -19.81 19.26
N ARG A 7 -1.87 -20.25 20.20
CA ARG A 7 -0.45 -19.89 20.15
C ARG A 7 0.26 -20.43 18.92
N ARG A 8 -0.06 -21.65 18.50
CA ARG A 8 0.50 -22.25 17.29
C ARG A 8 0.12 -21.44 16.05
N LEU A 9 -1.16 -21.09 15.92
CA LEU A 9 -1.66 -20.27 14.80
C LEU A 9 -1.06 -18.86 14.82
N HIS A 10 -0.97 -18.22 15.97
CA HIS A 10 -0.32 -16.91 16.11
C HIS A 10 1.12 -16.96 15.62
N GLY A 11 1.93 -17.90 16.10
CA GLY A 11 3.32 -18.06 15.66
C GLY A 11 3.45 -18.37 14.17
N PHE A 12 2.53 -19.16 13.61
CA PHE A 12 2.49 -19.44 12.19
C PHE A 12 2.25 -18.16 11.36
N PHE A 13 1.18 -17.42 11.67
CA PHE A 13 0.85 -16.21 10.92
C PHE A 13 1.88 -15.10 11.10
N GLU A 14 2.49 -14.98 12.28
CA GLU A 14 3.57 -14.02 12.49
C GLU A 14 4.81 -14.36 11.67
N ASN A 15 5.16 -15.64 11.59
CA ASN A 15 6.25 -16.11 10.72
C ASN A 15 5.96 -15.83 9.24
N GLU A 16 4.74 -16.13 8.76
CA GLU A 16 4.33 -15.86 7.38
C GLU A 16 4.39 -14.36 7.08
N LEU A 17 3.88 -13.52 7.99
CA LEU A 17 3.94 -12.07 7.83
C LEU A 17 5.37 -11.58 7.68
N LYS A 18 6.27 -11.97 8.60
CA LYS A 18 7.65 -11.46 8.61
C LYS A 18 8.51 -12.05 7.50
N ASN A 19 8.51 -13.36 7.37
CA ASN A 19 9.50 -14.09 6.57
C ASN A 19 9.04 -14.37 5.13
N GLN A 20 7.75 -14.18 4.82
CA GLN A 20 7.24 -14.33 3.45
C GLN A 20 6.76 -12.98 2.91
N ILE A 21 5.83 -12.31 3.60
CA ILE A 21 5.19 -11.11 3.07
C ILE A 21 6.11 -9.89 3.18
N LEU A 22 6.54 -9.54 4.40
CA LEU A 22 7.37 -8.35 4.61
C LEU A 22 8.77 -8.49 4.00
N SER A 23 9.38 -9.67 4.06
CA SER A 23 10.68 -9.92 3.43
C SER A 23 10.64 -9.74 1.91
N PHE A 24 9.49 -9.98 1.28
CA PHE A 24 9.29 -9.70 -0.15
C PHE A 24 9.09 -8.21 -0.40
N TRP A 25 8.13 -7.56 0.30
CA TRP A 25 7.68 -6.21 -0.03
C TRP A 25 8.63 -5.12 0.43
N MET A 26 9.22 -5.21 1.63
CA MET A 26 10.06 -4.16 2.20
C MET A 26 11.22 -3.69 1.32
N PRO A 27 11.98 -4.57 0.63
CA PRO A 27 13.06 -4.13 -0.25
C PRO A 27 12.59 -3.66 -1.63
N ARG A 28 11.29 -3.80 -1.98
CA ARG A 28 10.81 -3.65 -3.35
C ARG A 28 9.72 -2.60 -3.55
N CYS A 29 8.88 -2.40 -2.53
CA CYS A 29 7.65 -1.63 -2.75
C CYS A 29 7.84 -0.12 -2.76
N GLU A 30 8.87 0.43 -2.12
CA GLU A 30 9.07 1.87 -2.03
C GLU A 30 9.58 2.44 -3.35
N ASP A 31 8.88 3.41 -3.92
CA ASP A 31 9.43 4.25 -4.99
C ASP A 31 10.16 5.45 -4.38
N LYS A 32 11.49 5.33 -4.28
CA LYS A 32 12.35 6.36 -3.68
C LYS A 32 12.53 7.61 -4.54
N GLU A 33 12.17 7.53 -5.81
CA GLU A 33 12.35 8.64 -6.76
C GLU A 33 11.12 9.55 -6.80
N PHE A 34 9.92 8.94 -6.90
CA PHE A 34 8.65 9.67 -7.06
C PHE A 34 7.70 9.54 -5.85
N GLY A 35 8.05 8.77 -4.85
CA GLY A 35 7.17 8.47 -3.73
C GLY A 35 6.09 7.43 -4.06
N GLY A 36 5.26 7.08 -3.06
CA GLY A 36 4.29 6.01 -3.21
C GLY A 36 4.93 4.63 -3.33
N PHE A 37 4.18 3.67 -3.89
CA PHE A 37 4.57 2.26 -3.89
C PHE A 37 4.51 1.63 -5.26
N LEU A 38 5.46 0.74 -5.54
CA LEU A 38 5.54 -0.11 -6.72
C LEU A 38 5.02 -1.50 -6.38
N ASN A 39 4.05 -2.01 -7.15
CA ASN A 39 3.41 -3.29 -6.84
C ASN A 39 3.11 -4.18 -8.07
N CYS A 40 3.46 -3.74 -9.26
CA CYS A 40 3.18 -4.48 -10.49
C CYS A 40 4.33 -5.45 -10.81
N PHE A 41 4.45 -6.51 -10.02
CA PHE A 41 5.43 -7.57 -10.26
C PHE A 41 4.82 -8.72 -11.10
N ASP A 42 5.69 -9.48 -11.76
CA ASP A 42 5.28 -10.72 -12.41
C ASP A 42 4.79 -11.78 -11.41
N ASN A 43 4.21 -12.87 -11.89
CA ASN A 43 3.62 -13.92 -11.04
C ASN A 43 4.64 -14.65 -10.14
N LYS A 44 5.92 -14.48 -10.39
CA LYS A 44 7.00 -15.02 -9.55
C LYS A 44 7.54 -13.99 -8.57
N GLY A 45 7.20 -12.72 -8.73
CA GLY A 45 7.73 -11.62 -7.94
C GLY A 45 9.19 -11.28 -8.26
N GLU A 46 9.71 -11.74 -9.39
CA GLU A 46 11.11 -11.56 -9.79
C GLU A 46 11.33 -10.24 -10.52
N ASN A 47 10.36 -9.83 -11.35
CA ASN A 47 10.48 -8.65 -12.19
C ASN A 47 9.34 -7.65 -11.92
N LEU A 48 9.70 -6.37 -11.77
CA LEU A 48 8.73 -5.28 -11.84
C LEU A 48 8.34 -5.09 -13.31
N VAL A 49 7.08 -5.37 -13.65
CA VAL A 49 6.59 -5.36 -15.04
C VAL A 49 5.94 -4.04 -15.43
N SER A 50 5.54 -3.21 -14.46
CA SER A 50 5.07 -1.84 -14.67
C SER A 50 5.40 -0.97 -13.47
N HIS A 51 5.62 0.33 -13.73
CA HIS A 51 5.74 1.36 -12.70
C HIS A 51 4.41 2.07 -12.41
N ASP A 52 3.35 1.68 -13.06
CA ASP A 52 2.01 2.25 -12.88
C ASP A 52 1.54 2.09 -11.43
N LYS A 53 0.85 3.10 -10.94
CA LYS A 53 0.35 3.16 -9.57
C LYS A 53 -1.17 3.25 -9.54
N TYR A 54 -1.81 2.21 -9.02
CA TYR A 54 -3.24 2.18 -8.81
C TYR A 54 -3.58 2.84 -7.48
N THR A 55 -4.45 3.83 -7.46
CA THR A 55 -4.85 4.56 -6.23
C THR A 55 -5.30 3.60 -5.13
N TRP A 56 -6.09 2.59 -5.45
CA TRP A 56 -6.53 1.59 -4.48
C TRP A 56 -5.37 0.80 -3.84
N SER A 57 -4.31 0.50 -4.61
CA SER A 57 -3.12 -0.18 -4.09
C SER A 57 -2.32 0.75 -3.19
N GLN A 58 -2.15 2.01 -3.58
CA GLN A 58 -1.48 3.02 -2.76
C GLN A 58 -2.16 3.16 -1.40
N GLY A 59 -3.49 3.31 -1.37
CA GLY A 59 -4.28 3.40 -0.15
C GLY A 59 -4.15 2.17 0.75
N ARG A 60 -4.11 0.97 0.17
CA ARG A 60 -3.88 -0.29 0.91
C ARG A 60 -2.50 -0.36 1.54
N PHE A 61 -1.45 0.06 0.83
CA PHE A 61 -0.09 0.11 1.39
C PHE A 61 -0.02 1.08 2.57
N VAL A 62 -0.57 2.29 2.44
CA VAL A 62 -0.64 3.25 3.54
C VAL A 62 -1.33 2.63 4.75
N TRP A 63 -2.52 2.05 4.55
CA TRP A 63 -3.26 1.39 5.62
C TRP A 63 -2.47 0.26 6.28
N MET A 64 -1.86 -0.63 5.48
CA MET A 64 -1.11 -1.78 6.00
C MET A 64 0.08 -1.34 6.82
N PHE A 65 0.89 -0.41 6.34
CA PHE A 65 2.06 0.08 7.06
C PHE A 65 1.69 0.85 8.33
N ALA A 66 0.68 1.73 8.27
CA ALA A 66 0.16 2.39 9.47
C ALA A 66 -0.39 1.37 10.48
N LYS A 67 -1.10 0.34 10.02
CA LYS A 67 -1.61 -0.73 10.87
C LYS A 67 -0.48 -1.52 11.53
N LEU A 68 0.57 -1.89 10.81
CA LEU A 68 1.75 -2.59 11.34
C LEU A 68 2.48 -1.74 12.39
N ALA A 69 2.69 -0.46 12.13
CA ALA A 69 3.32 0.46 13.08
C ALA A 69 2.57 0.54 14.41
N MET A 70 1.24 0.48 14.39
CA MET A 70 0.36 0.69 15.55
C MET A 70 -0.14 -0.61 16.22
N THR A 71 0.09 -1.79 15.62
CA THR A 71 -0.45 -3.04 16.19
C THR A 71 0.44 -3.57 17.31
N ASP A 72 -0.13 -3.69 18.51
CA ASP A 72 0.50 -4.37 19.62
C ASP A 72 0.44 -5.89 19.47
N GLY A 73 1.35 -6.58 20.17
CA GLY A 73 1.36 -8.04 20.21
C GLY A 73 2.08 -8.73 19.06
N LEU A 74 2.55 -8.01 18.06
CA LEU A 74 3.48 -8.52 17.06
C LEU A 74 4.92 -8.37 17.57
N MET A 75 5.78 -9.36 17.28
CA MET A 75 7.21 -9.28 17.60
C MET A 75 7.95 -8.33 16.63
N LEU A 76 7.55 -7.08 16.62
CA LEU A 76 8.16 -6.01 15.84
C LEU A 76 9.01 -5.14 16.75
N THR A 77 10.22 -4.88 16.34
CA THR A 77 11.12 -3.94 17.01
C THR A 77 10.63 -2.49 16.84
N LYS A 78 11.12 -1.59 17.68
CA LYS A 78 10.84 -0.16 17.52
C LYS A 78 11.28 0.35 16.14
N ALA A 79 12.47 -0.05 15.68
CA ALA A 79 13.00 0.36 14.38
C ALA A 79 12.11 -0.09 13.20
N GLU A 80 11.58 -1.33 13.25
CA GLU A 80 10.61 -1.81 12.24
C GLU A 80 9.32 -0.98 12.25
N ARG A 81 8.78 -0.66 13.43
CA ARG A 81 7.59 0.17 13.57
C ARG A 81 7.80 1.59 13.06
N ASP A 82 8.94 2.21 13.39
CA ASP A 82 9.32 3.54 12.93
C ASP A 82 9.45 3.56 11.39
N GLU A 83 10.00 2.51 10.79
CA GLU A 83 10.11 2.37 9.33
C GLU A 83 8.73 2.17 8.67
N PHE A 84 7.83 1.37 9.26
CA PHE A 84 6.47 1.24 8.73
C PHE A 84 5.72 2.56 8.80
N LEU A 85 5.89 3.33 9.88
CA LEU A 85 5.26 4.65 9.99
C LEU A 85 5.81 5.62 8.94
N ARG A 86 7.12 5.61 8.70
CA ARG A 86 7.77 6.40 7.65
C ARG A 86 7.20 6.05 6.27
N LEU A 87 7.11 4.76 5.95
CA LEU A 87 6.52 4.29 4.68
C LEU A 87 5.05 4.69 4.53
N ALA A 88 4.26 4.56 5.59
CA ALA A 88 2.87 5.01 5.58
C ALA A 88 2.79 6.51 5.28
N GLY A 89 3.64 7.33 5.91
CA GLY A 89 3.70 8.77 5.70
C GLY A 89 4.04 9.17 4.26
N GLN A 90 5.08 8.57 3.69
CA GLN A 90 5.45 8.88 2.29
C GLN A 90 4.37 8.46 1.29
N GLY A 91 3.70 7.32 1.55
CA GLY A 91 2.56 6.90 0.71
C GLY A 91 1.34 7.79 0.86
N ALA A 92 1.04 8.25 2.08
CA ALA A 92 -0.04 9.21 2.33
C ALA A 92 0.23 10.54 1.63
N GLU A 93 1.48 11.04 1.69
CA GLU A 93 1.89 12.26 1.00
C GLU A 93 1.73 12.13 -0.53
N PHE A 94 2.12 10.99 -1.10
CA PHE A 94 1.91 10.70 -2.53
C PHE A 94 0.42 10.74 -2.89
N LEU A 95 -0.43 10.05 -2.12
CA LEU A 95 -1.88 10.05 -2.35
C LEU A 95 -2.48 11.46 -2.26
N MET A 96 -2.16 12.21 -1.22
CA MET A 96 -2.69 13.58 -1.04
C MET A 96 -2.33 14.52 -2.19
N ARG A 97 -1.18 14.29 -2.84
CA ARG A 97 -0.75 15.13 -3.96
C ARG A 97 -1.37 14.72 -5.31
N HIS A 98 -1.69 13.43 -5.49
CA HIS A 98 -1.91 12.88 -6.83
C HIS A 98 -3.24 12.17 -7.03
N CYS A 99 -3.94 11.76 -5.96
CA CYS A 99 -5.09 10.89 -6.14
C CYS A 99 -6.36 11.59 -6.62
N LEU A 100 -6.50 12.91 -6.45
CA LEU A 100 -7.73 13.61 -6.82
C LEU A 100 -7.78 13.97 -8.31
N MET A 101 -8.98 13.95 -8.88
CA MET A 101 -9.24 14.35 -10.27
C MET A 101 -8.97 15.83 -10.51
N GLY A 102 -9.10 16.69 -9.50
CA GLY A 102 -8.86 18.13 -9.57
C GLY A 102 -9.28 18.85 -8.30
N GLU A 103 -9.06 20.18 -8.25
CA GLU A 103 -9.31 21.00 -7.05
C GLU A 103 -10.75 20.96 -6.54
N ASN A 104 -11.74 20.77 -7.43
CA ASN A 104 -13.17 20.73 -7.10
C ASN A 104 -13.81 19.37 -7.42
N ASP A 105 -13.01 18.36 -7.70
CA ASP A 105 -13.47 17.00 -7.98
C ASP A 105 -12.81 16.03 -6.99
N TRP A 106 -13.59 15.56 -6.02
CA TRP A 106 -13.15 14.70 -4.92
C TRP A 106 -13.07 13.22 -5.30
N ARG A 107 -13.38 12.86 -6.55
CA ARG A 107 -13.18 11.50 -7.03
C ARG A 107 -11.69 11.24 -7.21
N CYS A 108 -11.28 10.00 -6.99
CA CYS A 108 -9.89 9.61 -7.20
C CYS A 108 -9.67 9.09 -8.62
N VAL A 109 -8.53 9.46 -9.20
CA VAL A 109 -8.04 8.77 -10.39
C VAL A 109 -7.79 7.30 -10.06
N PHE A 110 -8.12 6.42 -11.00
CA PHE A 110 -7.93 4.98 -10.80
C PHE A 110 -6.48 4.56 -10.97
N LEU A 111 -5.84 5.05 -12.02
CA LEU A 111 -4.49 4.70 -12.44
C LEU A 111 -3.64 5.95 -12.65
N MET A 112 -2.39 5.87 -12.24
CA MET A 112 -1.38 6.93 -12.40
C MET A 112 -0.11 6.36 -13.04
N GLU A 113 0.60 7.17 -13.77
CA GLU A 113 2.00 6.94 -14.12
C GLU A 113 2.87 6.91 -12.85
N ARG A 114 4.13 6.57 -12.99
CA ARG A 114 5.07 6.46 -11.87
C ARG A 114 5.17 7.74 -11.04
N ASP A 115 5.15 8.90 -11.70
CA ASP A 115 5.27 10.23 -11.08
C ASP A 115 3.96 10.76 -10.45
N GLY A 116 2.86 10.02 -10.60
CA GLY A 116 1.55 10.42 -10.13
C GLY A 116 0.67 11.12 -11.15
N THR A 117 1.14 11.28 -12.39
CA THR A 117 0.31 11.82 -13.50
C THR A 117 -0.88 10.88 -13.77
N PRO A 118 -2.13 11.39 -13.83
CA PRO A 118 -3.29 10.57 -14.13
C PRO A 118 -3.16 9.86 -15.49
N LYS A 119 -3.51 8.57 -15.50
CA LYS A 119 -3.43 7.70 -16.67
C LYS A 119 -4.75 6.99 -16.91
N LYS A 120 -5.18 6.95 -18.16
CA LYS A 120 -6.34 6.14 -18.55
C LYS A 120 -5.97 4.66 -18.64
N VAL A 121 -6.92 3.81 -18.29
CA VAL A 121 -6.81 2.38 -18.56
C VAL A 121 -7.24 2.10 -19.98
N ASP A 122 -6.55 1.20 -20.67
CA ASP A 122 -6.87 0.82 -22.03
C ASP A 122 -8.34 0.40 -22.17
N GLY A 123 -9.03 1.00 -23.14
CA GLY A 123 -10.46 0.74 -23.38
C GLY A 123 -11.41 1.54 -22.49
N TRP A 124 -10.93 2.46 -21.65
CA TRP A 124 -11.75 3.36 -20.82
C TRP A 124 -11.44 4.81 -21.11
N ASP A 125 -12.50 5.60 -21.27
CA ASP A 125 -12.36 7.03 -21.56
C ASP A 125 -12.21 7.89 -20.31
N GLU A 126 -12.59 7.37 -19.14
CA GLU A 126 -12.61 8.09 -17.86
C GLU A 126 -11.42 7.69 -16.97
N LEU A 127 -11.04 8.60 -16.07
CA LEU A 127 -9.93 8.40 -15.13
C LEU A 127 -10.37 7.77 -13.82
N ASP A 128 -11.68 7.85 -13.48
CA ASP A 128 -12.27 7.39 -12.20
C ASP A 128 -13.05 6.08 -12.32
N MET A 129 -12.45 5.06 -12.89
CA MET A 129 -13.08 3.77 -13.18
C MET A 129 -13.78 3.09 -11.99
N SER A 130 -13.46 3.45 -10.75
CA SER A 130 -13.92 2.65 -9.61
C SER A 130 -13.97 3.43 -8.31
N VAL A 131 -15.15 3.48 -7.70
CA VAL A 131 -15.37 3.98 -6.33
C VAL A 131 -14.49 3.26 -5.28
N TYR A 132 -13.97 2.08 -5.56
CA TYR A 132 -13.01 1.42 -4.66
C TYR A 132 -11.68 2.18 -4.55
N ALA A 133 -11.28 2.94 -5.59
CA ALA A 133 -10.11 3.82 -5.49
C ALA A 133 -10.34 4.87 -4.39
N ASP A 134 -11.51 5.53 -4.38
CA ASP A 134 -11.89 6.50 -3.36
C ASP A 134 -11.92 5.87 -1.97
N CYS A 135 -12.58 4.71 -1.84
CA CYS A 135 -12.68 4.00 -0.56
C CYS A 135 -11.30 3.66 0.02
N PHE A 136 -10.37 3.15 -0.79
CA PHE A 136 -9.05 2.77 -0.29
C PHE A 136 -8.15 3.98 -0.03
N ALA A 137 -8.28 5.06 -0.79
CA ALA A 137 -7.61 6.32 -0.48
C ALA A 137 -8.06 6.83 0.90
N VAL A 138 -9.38 6.90 1.15
CA VAL A 138 -9.94 7.33 2.44
C VAL A 138 -9.49 6.42 3.58
N ILE A 139 -9.60 5.08 3.41
CA ILE A 139 -9.20 4.11 4.43
C ILE A 139 -7.70 4.25 4.77
N GLY A 140 -6.86 4.41 3.76
CA GLY A 140 -5.42 4.61 3.95
C GLY A 140 -5.10 5.89 4.69
N LEU A 141 -5.59 7.03 4.19
CA LEU A 141 -5.34 8.34 4.76
C LEU A 141 -5.94 8.50 6.18
N PHE A 142 -7.12 7.94 6.42
CA PHE A 142 -7.72 7.99 7.76
C PHE A 142 -6.95 7.15 8.79
N LYS A 143 -6.27 6.09 8.36
CA LYS A 143 -5.50 5.21 9.25
C LYS A 143 -4.14 5.79 9.61
N TYR A 144 -3.54 6.56 8.72
CA TYR A 144 -2.27 7.25 8.94
C TYR A 144 -2.46 8.48 9.86
#